data_89d62e30fb77aa1accedce55d2fc4c8b
#
_entry.id   89d62e30fb77aa1accedce55d2fc4c8b
#
_cell.length_a   1.000
_cell.length_b   1.000
_cell.length_c   1.000
_cell.angle_alpha   90.00
_cell.angle_beta   90.00
_cell.angle_gamma   90.00
#
_symmetry.space_group_name_H-M   'P 1'
#
loop_
_entity.id
_entity.type
_entity.pdbx_description
1 polymer ?
#
loop_
_entity_poly.entity_id
_entity_poly.type
_entity_poly.pdbx_seq_one_letter_code
_entity_poly.pdbx_strand_id
1 'polypeptide(L)'
;MEYDYLIVGSGFFGSICAYELNKRGYKVCVIDKRNHIGGNCYTENKNDINIHSYGPHIFHTSNEEVWKWINQFVSFNNFIYSPVANYKGEVYSLPFNMWTFSKLWNITTPNEAKNTIEQQSKHILNPQNLEEQAIKLVGKDVYEKLIKGYTEKQWRKSATELPKEIIKRLPVRFDYDNNYFNDKYQGIPIGGYTQIFKKLLKGIDVKLNTNYFTDNLPEHDKVIYTGPIDKFYNYQFGELEYKTTKFEHTKLDIDNYQGTAMMNFTDVNVPYTRIIEHK
;
A
#
# COMPACT_ATOMS: atom_id res chain seq x y z
N MET A 1 -13.12 20.47 31.12
CA MET A 1 -12.70 19.36 30.25
C MET A 1 -11.19 19.29 30.20
N GLU A 2 -10.65 18.08 30.16
CA GLU A 2 -9.20 17.87 30.18
C GLU A 2 -8.55 18.17 28.82
N TYR A 3 -9.28 17.86 27.72
CA TYR A 3 -8.82 18.05 26.33
C TYR A 3 -9.87 18.69 25.43
N ASP A 4 -9.44 19.55 24.50
CA ASP A 4 -10.30 20.09 23.43
C ASP A 4 -10.61 19.03 22.38
N TYR A 5 -9.63 18.15 22.10
CA TYR A 5 -9.77 17.09 21.09
C TYR A 5 -9.25 15.75 21.59
N LEU A 6 -10.06 14.72 21.41
CA LEU A 6 -9.66 13.32 21.46
C LEU A 6 -9.49 12.79 20.04
N ILE A 7 -8.31 12.28 19.71
CA ILE A 7 -8.02 11.68 18.41
C ILE A 7 -7.90 10.17 18.58
N VAL A 8 -8.71 9.44 17.84
CA VAL A 8 -8.75 7.97 17.87
C VAL A 8 -7.97 7.42 16.68
N GLY A 9 -6.80 6.86 16.97
CA GLY A 9 -5.86 6.32 16.01
C GLY A 9 -4.63 7.19 15.82
N SER A 10 -3.45 6.59 16.01
CA SER A 10 -2.13 7.22 15.91
C SER A 10 -1.42 6.97 14.56
N GLY A 11 -2.19 6.63 13.50
CA GLY A 11 -1.70 6.58 12.13
C GLY A 11 -1.43 7.96 11.54
N PHE A 12 -1.05 8.08 10.26
CA PHE A 12 -0.73 9.36 9.64
C PHE A 12 -1.83 10.40 9.82
N PHE A 13 -3.07 10.07 9.50
CA PHE A 13 -4.16 11.05 9.58
C PHE A 13 -4.32 11.58 11.02
N GLY A 14 -4.45 10.69 12.01
CA GLY A 14 -4.62 11.11 13.40
C GLY A 14 -3.42 11.87 13.95
N SER A 15 -2.20 11.43 13.67
CA SER A 15 -0.98 12.10 14.13
C SER A 15 -0.79 13.47 13.48
N ILE A 16 -1.15 13.66 12.21
CA ILE A 16 -1.08 14.97 11.54
C ILE A 16 -2.16 15.90 12.13
N CYS A 17 -3.38 15.43 12.33
CA CYS A 17 -4.42 16.21 12.99
C CYS A 17 -3.99 16.64 14.40
N ALA A 18 -3.41 15.72 15.18
CA ALA A 18 -2.89 16.03 16.51
C ALA A 18 -1.82 17.12 16.47
N TYR A 19 -0.84 16.98 15.58
CA TYR A 19 0.23 17.94 15.39
C TYR A 19 -0.29 19.34 15.02
N GLU A 20 -1.17 19.43 14.04
CA GLU A 20 -1.70 20.71 13.55
C GLU A 20 -2.63 21.39 14.58
N LEU A 21 -3.42 20.62 15.33
CA LEU A 21 -4.26 21.14 16.39
C LEU A 21 -3.42 21.63 17.59
N ASN A 22 -2.45 20.83 18.02
CA ASN A 22 -1.55 21.22 19.11
C ASN A 22 -0.75 22.48 18.76
N LYS A 23 -0.27 22.60 17.51
CA LYS A 23 0.42 23.80 17.01
C LYS A 23 -0.46 25.07 17.06
N ARG A 24 -1.80 24.92 17.00
CA ARG A 24 -2.78 26.00 17.13
C ARG A 24 -3.17 26.28 18.59
N GLY A 25 -2.54 25.59 19.55
CA GLY A 25 -2.77 25.81 20.98
C GLY A 25 -3.89 24.97 21.60
N TYR A 26 -4.49 24.04 20.86
CA TYR A 26 -5.49 23.12 21.42
C TYR A 26 -4.83 22.05 22.28
N LYS A 27 -5.47 21.67 23.36
CA LYS A 27 -5.11 20.49 24.15
C LYS A 27 -5.62 19.22 23.46
N VAL A 28 -4.71 18.35 23.08
CA VAL A 28 -5.03 17.15 22.31
C VAL A 28 -4.57 15.90 23.03
N CYS A 29 -5.42 14.88 23.08
CA CYS A 29 -5.06 13.52 23.47
C CYS A 29 -5.25 12.58 22.29
N VAL A 30 -4.25 11.73 22.03
CA VAL A 30 -4.33 10.66 21.02
C VAL A 30 -4.48 9.32 21.74
N ILE A 31 -5.45 8.52 21.34
CA ILE A 31 -5.57 7.13 21.80
C ILE A 31 -5.37 6.16 20.66
N ASP A 32 -4.76 5.03 20.93
CA ASP A 32 -4.67 3.91 19.96
C ASP A 32 -4.88 2.59 20.68
N LYS A 33 -5.63 1.68 20.06
CA LYS A 33 -5.87 0.33 20.58
C LYS A 33 -4.62 -0.56 20.55
N ARG A 34 -3.63 -0.20 19.74
CA ARG A 34 -2.34 -0.91 19.61
C ARG A 34 -1.38 -0.46 20.72
N ASN A 35 -0.34 -1.25 20.93
CA ASN A 35 0.74 -0.94 21.87
C ASN A 35 1.84 -0.05 21.25
N HIS A 36 1.61 0.52 20.08
CA HIS A 36 2.55 1.37 19.35
C HIS A 36 1.82 2.46 18.56
N ILE A 37 2.53 3.54 18.25
CA ILE A 37 2.10 4.62 17.36
C ILE A 37 2.39 4.24 15.89
N GLY A 38 1.85 5.02 14.94
CA GLY A 38 2.18 4.91 13.51
C GLY A 38 1.16 4.10 12.71
N GLY A 39 0.18 3.50 13.35
CA GLY A 39 -0.87 2.76 12.65
C GLY A 39 -0.28 1.65 11.76
N ASN A 40 -0.72 1.57 10.51
CA ASN A 40 -0.19 0.58 9.55
C ASN A 40 1.20 0.93 9.02
N CYS A 41 1.69 2.17 9.23
CA CYS A 41 3.04 2.57 8.84
C CYS A 41 4.08 2.32 9.95
N TYR A 42 3.70 1.63 11.03
CA TYR A 42 4.64 1.25 12.07
C TYR A 42 5.81 0.45 11.49
N THR A 43 7.03 0.92 11.78
CA THR A 43 8.27 0.25 11.42
C THR A 43 9.03 -0.09 12.70
N GLU A 44 9.43 -1.32 12.84
CA GLU A 44 10.23 -1.82 13.94
C GLU A 44 11.66 -2.10 13.46
N ASN A 45 12.66 -1.68 14.22
CA ASN A 45 14.04 -2.10 13.95
C ASN A 45 14.34 -3.38 14.71
N LYS A 46 14.70 -4.44 14.00
CA LYS A 46 15.13 -5.71 14.55
C LYS A 46 16.44 -6.13 13.88
N ASN A 47 17.51 -6.26 14.64
CA ASN A 47 18.85 -6.63 14.15
C ASN A 47 19.30 -5.74 12.99
N ASP A 48 19.14 -4.42 13.15
CA ASP A 48 19.45 -3.37 12.19
C ASP A 48 18.62 -3.39 10.88
N ILE A 49 17.60 -4.23 10.82
CA ILE A 49 16.64 -4.29 9.72
C ILE A 49 15.37 -3.51 10.09
N ASN A 50 14.95 -2.60 9.23
CA ASN A 50 13.70 -1.87 9.37
C ASN A 50 12.53 -2.69 8.83
N ILE A 51 11.78 -3.34 9.71
CA ILE A 51 10.64 -4.19 9.36
C ILE A 51 9.35 -3.36 9.35
N HIS A 52 8.67 -3.33 8.21
CA HIS A 52 7.33 -2.74 8.09
C HIS A 52 6.30 -3.78 8.53
N SER A 53 5.86 -3.72 9.79
CA SER A 53 5.08 -4.78 10.44
C SER A 53 3.72 -5.07 9.80
N TYR A 54 3.15 -4.10 9.07
CA TYR A 54 1.83 -4.21 8.43
C TYR A 54 1.90 -4.09 6.90
N GLY A 55 3.02 -4.49 6.32
CA GLY A 55 3.31 -4.40 4.90
C GLY A 55 4.16 -3.21 4.51
N PRO A 56 4.82 -3.29 3.35
CA PRO A 56 5.76 -2.26 2.92
C PRO A 56 4.99 -0.99 2.54
N HIS A 57 5.44 0.10 3.08
CA HIS A 57 4.99 1.43 2.68
C HIS A 57 6.13 2.17 2.01
N ILE A 58 5.89 2.66 0.80
CA ILE A 58 6.82 3.50 0.07
C ILE A 58 6.14 4.85 -0.08
N PHE A 59 6.75 5.89 0.45
CA PHE A 59 6.21 7.24 0.30
C PHE A 59 6.42 7.71 -1.14
N HIS A 60 5.37 8.20 -1.76
CA HIS A 60 5.45 8.79 -3.10
C HIS A 60 4.43 9.92 -3.25
N THR A 61 4.80 10.95 -3.98
CA THR A 61 3.93 12.09 -4.27
C THR A 61 4.49 12.94 -5.42
N SER A 62 3.61 13.55 -6.20
CA SER A 62 3.98 14.63 -7.13
C SER A 62 3.74 16.02 -6.54
N ASN A 63 3.11 16.11 -5.36
CA ASN A 63 2.85 17.36 -4.67
C ASN A 63 4.11 17.83 -3.93
N GLU A 64 4.68 18.95 -4.40
CA GLU A 64 5.92 19.49 -3.84
C GLU A 64 5.76 20.01 -2.41
N GLU A 65 4.59 20.53 -2.04
CA GLU A 65 4.31 21.01 -0.68
C GLU A 65 4.28 19.84 0.31
N VAL A 66 3.63 18.74 -0.07
CA VAL A 66 3.60 17.51 0.73
C VAL A 66 5.01 16.96 0.89
N TRP A 67 5.81 16.93 -0.19
CA TRP A 67 7.19 16.48 -0.12
C TRP A 67 8.06 17.34 0.80
N LYS A 68 7.97 18.67 0.67
CA LYS A 68 8.69 19.61 1.54
C LYS A 68 8.25 19.49 3.00
N TRP A 69 6.94 19.31 3.22
CA TRP A 69 6.38 19.17 4.57
C TRP A 69 6.88 17.90 5.27
N ILE A 70 6.82 16.74 4.63
CA ILE A 70 7.24 15.48 5.25
C ILE A 70 8.75 15.43 5.52
N ASN A 71 9.56 16.08 4.68
CA ASN A 71 11.00 16.17 4.85
C ASN A 71 11.44 17.03 6.06
N GLN A 72 10.53 17.78 6.69
CA GLN A 72 10.81 18.44 7.99
C GLN A 72 10.93 17.41 9.13
N PHE A 73 10.36 16.24 8.98
CA PHE A 73 10.35 15.20 10.02
C PHE A 73 11.38 14.10 9.77
N VAL A 74 11.74 13.81 8.53
CA VAL A 74 12.64 12.71 8.19
C VAL A 74 13.29 12.94 6.84
N SER A 75 14.49 12.38 6.64
CA SER A 75 15.09 12.27 5.31
C SER A 75 14.69 10.96 4.66
N PHE A 76 14.46 10.99 3.35
CA PHE A 76 14.15 9.81 2.55
C PHE A 76 15.39 9.31 1.81
N ASN A 77 15.45 8.00 1.58
CA ASN A 77 16.45 7.41 0.69
C ASN A 77 16.01 7.57 -0.78
N ASN A 78 16.87 7.14 -1.69
CA ASN A 78 16.58 7.15 -3.14
C ASN A 78 15.94 5.83 -3.61
N PHE A 79 15.12 5.21 -2.79
CA PHE A 79 14.49 3.95 -3.16
C PHE A 79 13.51 4.13 -4.31
N ILE A 80 13.75 3.42 -5.41
CA ILE A 80 12.85 3.34 -6.57
C ILE A 80 12.09 2.02 -6.49
N TYR A 81 10.77 2.10 -6.45
CA TYR A 81 9.94 0.91 -6.38
C TYR A 81 9.82 0.25 -7.75
N SER A 82 10.51 -0.87 -7.92
CA SER A 82 10.55 -1.68 -9.14
C SER A 82 10.29 -3.16 -8.81
N PRO A 83 9.03 -3.52 -8.50
CA PRO A 83 8.69 -4.89 -8.15
C PRO A 83 8.75 -5.81 -9.38
N VAL A 84 8.80 -7.11 -9.11
CA VAL A 84 8.70 -8.14 -10.15
C VAL A 84 7.55 -9.10 -9.85
N ALA A 85 7.09 -9.82 -10.88
CA ALA A 85 6.12 -10.89 -10.77
C ALA A 85 6.77 -12.23 -11.11
N ASN A 86 6.53 -13.24 -10.28
CA ASN A 86 6.91 -14.63 -10.53
C ASN A 86 5.66 -15.42 -10.91
N TYR A 87 5.67 -16.01 -12.08
CA TYR A 87 4.67 -16.95 -12.56
C TYR A 87 5.34 -18.26 -12.90
N LYS A 88 5.16 -19.29 -12.07
CA LYS A 88 5.71 -20.64 -12.26
C LYS A 88 7.25 -20.66 -12.50
N GLY A 89 7.98 -19.80 -11.79
CA GLY A 89 9.43 -19.65 -11.91
C GLY A 89 9.89 -18.66 -12.98
N GLU A 90 9.03 -18.19 -13.85
CA GLU A 90 9.34 -17.11 -14.78
C GLU A 90 9.16 -15.75 -14.13
N VAL A 91 10.18 -14.90 -14.19
CA VAL A 91 10.15 -13.54 -13.57
C VAL A 91 9.88 -12.49 -14.64
N TYR A 92 8.90 -11.63 -14.38
CA TYR A 92 8.49 -10.52 -15.25
C TYR A 92 8.62 -9.20 -14.50
N SER A 93 8.92 -8.11 -15.20
CA SER A 93 8.95 -6.78 -14.57
C SER A 93 7.54 -6.23 -14.29
N LEU A 94 7.44 -5.39 -13.27
CA LEU A 94 6.30 -4.55 -12.97
C LEU A 94 6.80 -3.11 -12.79
N PRO A 95 6.07 -2.12 -13.29
CA PRO A 95 4.75 -2.16 -13.96
C PRO A 95 4.82 -2.97 -15.27
N PHE A 96 3.64 -3.24 -15.88
CA PHE A 96 3.62 -3.87 -17.20
C PHE A 96 4.19 -2.87 -18.22
N ASN A 97 5.37 -3.20 -18.75
CA ASN A 97 6.13 -2.35 -19.65
C ASN A 97 6.79 -3.18 -20.77
N MET A 98 7.65 -2.57 -21.55
CA MET A 98 8.29 -3.27 -22.68
C MET A 98 9.13 -4.48 -22.24
N TRP A 99 9.70 -4.52 -21.02
CA TRP A 99 10.36 -5.72 -20.52
C TRP A 99 9.38 -6.88 -20.36
N THR A 100 8.18 -6.62 -19.83
CA THR A 100 7.11 -7.62 -19.69
C THR A 100 6.65 -8.11 -21.07
N PHE A 101 6.35 -7.17 -21.98
CA PHE A 101 5.80 -7.48 -23.30
C PHE A 101 6.82 -8.18 -24.20
N SER A 102 8.07 -7.71 -24.20
CA SER A 102 9.16 -8.33 -24.99
C SER A 102 9.41 -9.77 -24.54
N LYS A 103 9.44 -10.00 -23.21
CA LYS A 103 9.63 -11.34 -22.66
C LYS A 103 8.46 -12.27 -22.99
N LEU A 104 7.21 -11.76 -22.91
CA LEU A 104 6.01 -12.58 -23.08
C LEU A 104 5.73 -12.91 -24.54
N TRP A 105 5.96 -11.95 -25.45
CA TRP A 105 5.57 -12.04 -26.87
C TRP A 105 6.74 -12.07 -27.86
N ASN A 106 7.97 -12.00 -27.37
CA ASN A 106 9.20 -11.93 -28.21
C ASN A 106 9.14 -10.76 -29.22
N ILE A 107 8.71 -9.60 -28.78
CA ILE A 107 8.59 -8.36 -29.56
C ILE A 107 9.58 -7.31 -29.07
N THR A 108 9.86 -6.30 -29.89
CA THR A 108 10.88 -5.28 -29.58
C THR A 108 10.37 -3.85 -29.63
N THR A 109 9.21 -3.61 -30.23
CA THR A 109 8.69 -2.26 -30.43
C THR A 109 7.37 -2.00 -29.69
N PRO A 110 7.13 -0.74 -29.27
CA PRO A 110 5.86 -0.34 -28.69
C PRO A 110 4.64 -0.60 -29.58
N ASN A 111 4.80 -0.49 -30.92
CA ASN A 111 3.70 -0.74 -31.86
C ASN A 111 3.30 -2.20 -31.88
N GLU A 112 4.26 -3.12 -31.86
CA GLU A 112 3.98 -4.57 -31.76
C GLU A 112 3.23 -4.89 -30.49
N ALA A 113 3.63 -4.31 -29.35
CA ALA A 113 2.93 -4.50 -28.07
C ALA A 113 1.49 -4.00 -28.13
N LYS A 114 1.27 -2.78 -28.63
CA LYS A 114 -0.08 -2.20 -28.79
C LYS A 114 -0.95 -3.04 -29.71
N ASN A 115 -0.43 -3.47 -30.84
CA ASN A 115 -1.15 -4.31 -31.80
C ASN A 115 -1.52 -5.67 -31.19
N THR A 116 -0.62 -6.28 -30.42
CA THR A 116 -0.91 -7.56 -29.74
C THR A 116 -2.02 -7.38 -28.70
N ILE A 117 -1.98 -6.33 -27.88
CA ILE A 117 -3.04 -6.02 -26.92
C ILE A 117 -4.36 -5.79 -27.64
N GLU A 118 -4.38 -5.00 -28.70
CA GLU A 118 -5.58 -4.72 -29.48
C GLU A 118 -6.18 -5.99 -30.09
N GLN A 119 -5.36 -6.85 -30.71
CA GLN A 119 -5.82 -8.13 -31.24
C GLN A 119 -6.45 -9.02 -30.17
N GLN A 120 -5.84 -9.08 -28.98
CA GLN A 120 -6.34 -9.91 -27.89
C GLN A 120 -7.58 -9.34 -27.21
N SER A 121 -7.81 -8.04 -27.31
CA SER A 121 -8.92 -7.33 -26.64
C SER A 121 -10.01 -6.80 -27.58
N LYS A 122 -9.90 -6.99 -28.88
CA LYS A 122 -10.82 -6.41 -29.90
C LYS A 122 -12.29 -6.71 -29.68
N HIS A 123 -12.61 -7.84 -29.07
CA HIS A 123 -13.99 -8.27 -28.78
C HIS A 123 -14.59 -7.54 -27.55
N ILE A 124 -13.77 -6.85 -26.76
CA ILE A 124 -14.20 -6.12 -25.55
C ILE A 124 -14.38 -4.66 -25.91
N LEU A 125 -15.62 -4.23 -26.15
CA LEU A 125 -15.93 -2.83 -26.46
C LEU A 125 -16.03 -2.01 -25.15
N ASN A 126 -16.89 -2.45 -24.23
CA ASN A 126 -17.19 -1.79 -22.97
C ASN A 126 -16.97 -2.78 -21.81
N PRO A 127 -15.82 -2.77 -21.13
CA PRO A 127 -15.53 -3.67 -20.01
C PRO A 127 -16.57 -3.56 -18.89
N GLN A 128 -17.09 -4.67 -18.40
CA GLN A 128 -18.10 -4.72 -17.34
C GLN A 128 -17.53 -5.10 -15.97
N ASN A 129 -16.39 -5.79 -15.95
CA ASN A 129 -15.75 -6.33 -14.76
C ASN A 129 -14.23 -6.17 -14.83
N LEU A 130 -13.53 -6.62 -13.78
CA LEU A 130 -12.07 -6.51 -13.68
C LEU A 130 -11.36 -7.32 -14.78
N GLU A 131 -11.81 -8.53 -15.09
CA GLU A 131 -11.21 -9.36 -16.14
C GLU A 131 -11.21 -8.65 -17.48
N GLU A 132 -12.37 -8.20 -17.96
CA GLU A 132 -12.50 -7.51 -19.24
C GLU A 132 -11.68 -6.21 -19.27
N GLN A 133 -11.68 -5.45 -18.15
CA GLN A 133 -10.89 -4.24 -18.06
C GLN A 133 -9.38 -4.52 -18.10
N ALA A 134 -8.91 -5.58 -17.44
CA ALA A 134 -7.51 -5.99 -17.46
C ALA A 134 -7.10 -6.44 -18.88
N ILE A 135 -7.89 -7.30 -19.53
CA ILE A 135 -7.62 -7.75 -20.91
C ILE A 135 -7.58 -6.55 -21.86
N LYS A 136 -8.47 -5.57 -21.66
CA LYS A 136 -8.48 -4.34 -22.47
C LYS A 136 -7.22 -3.51 -22.32
N LEU A 137 -6.63 -3.50 -21.12
CA LEU A 137 -5.43 -2.72 -20.79
C LEU A 137 -4.13 -3.38 -21.24
N VAL A 138 -3.99 -4.69 -21.05
CA VAL A 138 -2.69 -5.37 -21.16
C VAL A 138 -2.71 -6.62 -22.05
N GLY A 139 -3.86 -6.98 -22.62
CA GLY A 139 -4.04 -8.21 -23.38
C GLY A 139 -4.32 -9.44 -22.53
N LYS A 140 -4.87 -10.48 -23.17
CA LYS A 140 -5.29 -11.71 -22.51
C LYS A 140 -4.12 -12.47 -21.86
N ASP A 141 -2.99 -12.56 -22.55
CA ASP A 141 -1.84 -13.35 -22.06
C ASP A 141 -1.25 -12.76 -20.78
N VAL A 142 -1.12 -11.42 -20.70
CA VAL A 142 -0.66 -10.73 -19.48
C VAL A 142 -1.69 -10.92 -18.36
N TYR A 143 -2.98 -10.78 -18.67
CA TYR A 143 -4.04 -11.00 -17.70
C TYR A 143 -3.97 -12.40 -17.09
N GLU A 144 -3.95 -13.45 -17.91
CA GLU A 144 -3.97 -14.84 -17.45
C GLU A 144 -2.73 -15.19 -16.61
N LYS A 145 -1.54 -14.76 -17.04
CA LYS A 145 -0.29 -15.08 -16.32
C LYS A 145 -0.05 -14.19 -15.09
N LEU A 146 -0.29 -12.88 -15.19
CA LEU A 146 0.27 -11.93 -14.23
C LEU A 146 -0.77 -11.21 -13.38
N ILE A 147 -2.06 -11.25 -13.72
CA ILE A 147 -3.10 -10.52 -12.99
C ILE A 147 -4.09 -11.47 -12.33
N LYS A 148 -4.68 -12.40 -13.10
CA LYS A 148 -5.80 -13.22 -12.66
C LYS A 148 -5.54 -13.91 -11.32
N GLY A 149 -4.56 -14.81 -11.25
CA GLY A 149 -4.30 -15.60 -10.05
C GLY A 149 -3.90 -14.76 -8.84
N TYR A 150 -3.15 -13.66 -9.06
CA TYR A 150 -2.84 -12.70 -8.00
C TYR A 150 -4.08 -12.03 -7.43
N THR A 151 -4.94 -11.53 -8.31
CA THR A 151 -6.16 -10.81 -7.94
C THR A 151 -7.17 -11.73 -7.25
N GLU A 152 -7.41 -12.92 -7.79
CA GLU A 152 -8.34 -13.88 -7.21
C GLU A 152 -7.88 -14.38 -5.83
N LYS A 153 -6.58 -14.59 -5.63
CA LYS A 153 -6.03 -14.87 -4.29
C LYS A 153 -6.27 -13.72 -3.31
N GLN A 154 -6.04 -12.49 -3.74
CA GLN A 154 -6.17 -11.30 -2.90
C GLN A 154 -7.62 -11.03 -2.50
N TRP A 155 -8.54 -11.16 -3.44
CA TRP A 155 -9.95 -10.85 -3.22
C TRP A 155 -10.79 -12.07 -2.82
N ARG A 156 -10.31 -13.29 -3.07
CA ARG A 156 -11.05 -14.54 -2.88
C ARG A 156 -12.41 -14.53 -3.61
N LYS A 157 -12.41 -13.92 -4.78
CA LYS A 157 -13.54 -13.81 -5.73
C LYS A 157 -13.00 -13.95 -7.13
N SER A 158 -13.82 -14.44 -8.06
CA SER A 158 -13.47 -14.43 -9.48
C SER A 158 -13.25 -13.00 -9.98
N ALA A 159 -12.29 -12.80 -10.88
CA ALA A 159 -12.07 -11.49 -11.50
C ALA A 159 -13.30 -10.98 -12.27
N THR A 160 -14.18 -11.87 -12.73
CA THR A 160 -15.45 -11.52 -13.37
C THR A 160 -16.51 -10.95 -12.40
N GLU A 161 -16.36 -11.20 -11.10
CA GLU A 161 -17.24 -10.68 -10.05
C GLU A 161 -16.74 -9.37 -9.44
N LEU A 162 -15.52 -8.95 -9.80
CA LEU A 162 -14.88 -7.76 -9.25
C LEU A 162 -15.13 -6.53 -10.12
N PRO A 163 -15.33 -5.34 -9.51
CA PRO A 163 -15.52 -4.10 -10.23
C PRO A 163 -14.28 -3.74 -11.09
N LYS A 164 -14.53 -3.27 -12.30
CA LYS A 164 -13.47 -2.82 -13.24
C LYS A 164 -12.59 -1.69 -12.71
N GLU A 165 -13.09 -0.92 -11.76
CA GLU A 165 -12.40 0.21 -11.15
C GLU A 165 -11.15 -0.21 -10.39
N ILE A 166 -11.10 -1.43 -9.87
CA ILE A 166 -9.96 -1.98 -9.12
C ILE A 166 -8.69 -1.97 -9.97
N ILE A 167 -8.80 -2.33 -11.26
CA ILE A 167 -7.64 -2.47 -12.14
C ILE A 167 -7.31 -1.20 -12.96
N LYS A 168 -8.18 -0.20 -13.00
CA LYS A 168 -7.95 1.03 -13.78
C LYS A 168 -6.67 1.79 -13.43
N ARG A 169 -6.17 1.61 -12.21
CA ARG A 169 -4.95 2.27 -11.71
C ARG A 169 -3.66 1.53 -12.05
N LEU A 170 -3.75 0.38 -12.70
CA LEU A 170 -2.59 -0.41 -13.05
C LEU A 170 -1.70 0.36 -14.03
N PRO A 171 -0.44 0.64 -13.70
CA PRO A 171 0.44 1.34 -14.63
C PRO A 171 0.84 0.42 -15.78
N VAL A 172 0.59 0.89 -17.00
CA VAL A 172 0.98 0.23 -18.26
C VAL A 172 1.81 1.22 -19.06
N ARG A 173 2.98 0.80 -19.52
CA ARG A 173 3.93 1.65 -20.23
C ARG A 173 4.44 0.98 -21.48
N PHE A 174 4.68 1.78 -22.52
CA PHE A 174 5.28 1.32 -23.77
C PHE A 174 6.72 1.82 -23.92
N ASP A 175 7.43 1.79 -22.80
CA ASP A 175 8.86 2.05 -22.66
C ASP A 175 9.48 1.00 -21.72
N TYR A 176 10.77 1.13 -21.38
CA TYR A 176 11.51 0.22 -20.51
C TYR A 176 11.68 0.75 -19.08
N ASP A 177 10.91 1.77 -18.68
CA ASP A 177 10.94 2.28 -17.30
C ASP A 177 10.28 1.31 -16.31
N ASN A 178 11.07 0.85 -15.34
CA ASN A 178 10.64 -0.07 -14.28
C ASN A 178 10.12 0.65 -13.03
N ASN A 179 10.16 1.99 -12.99
CA ASN A 179 9.60 2.71 -11.85
C ASN A 179 8.08 2.48 -11.78
N TYR A 180 7.61 1.88 -10.69
CA TYR A 180 6.19 1.56 -10.55
C TYR A 180 5.31 2.82 -10.42
N PHE A 181 5.79 3.84 -9.74
CA PHE A 181 5.05 5.09 -9.55
C PHE A 181 5.32 6.09 -10.67
N ASN A 182 4.31 6.91 -10.98
CA ASN A 182 4.45 8.04 -11.89
C ASN A 182 4.78 9.35 -11.15
N ASP A 183 4.91 9.29 -9.81
CA ASP A 183 5.14 10.45 -8.98
C ASP A 183 6.59 10.96 -9.07
N LYS A 184 6.74 12.27 -8.96
CA LYS A 184 8.03 12.97 -9.01
C LYS A 184 8.96 12.57 -7.86
N TYR A 185 8.39 12.34 -6.69
CA TYR A 185 9.13 12.02 -5.46
C TYR A 185 8.71 10.65 -4.94
N GLN A 186 9.67 9.86 -4.52
CA GLN A 186 9.44 8.61 -3.83
C GLN A 186 10.63 8.24 -2.95
N GLY A 187 10.42 7.39 -1.97
CA GLY A 187 11.46 6.89 -1.09
C GLY A 187 10.92 6.22 0.16
N ILE A 188 11.83 5.68 0.95
CA ILE A 188 11.55 5.12 2.27
C ILE A 188 12.26 5.99 3.30
N PRO A 189 11.63 6.34 4.44
CA PRO A 189 12.27 7.11 5.49
C PRO A 189 13.52 6.40 6.02
N ILE A 190 14.66 7.09 6.05
CA ILE A 190 15.89 6.55 6.64
C ILE A 190 15.64 6.31 8.13
N GLY A 191 15.81 5.06 8.58
CA GLY A 191 15.50 4.64 9.95
C GLY A 191 14.01 4.30 10.20
N GLY A 192 13.20 4.20 9.14
CA GLY A 192 11.80 3.75 9.17
C GLY A 192 10.79 4.85 9.47
N TYR A 193 9.52 4.52 9.32
CA TYR A 193 8.41 5.48 9.47
C TYR A 193 8.13 5.90 10.91
N THR A 194 8.36 5.04 11.89
CA THR A 194 7.96 5.28 13.29
C THR A 194 8.54 6.58 13.87
N GLN A 195 9.73 6.99 13.42
CA GLN A 195 10.33 8.25 13.87
C GLN A 195 9.55 9.51 13.44
N ILE A 196 8.81 9.45 12.32
CA ILE A 196 7.93 10.55 11.89
C ILE A 196 6.85 10.77 12.95
N PHE A 197 6.21 9.70 13.38
CA PHE A 197 5.16 9.75 14.38
C PHE A 197 5.67 10.21 15.74
N LYS A 198 6.87 9.78 16.13
CA LYS A 198 7.53 10.29 17.36
C LYS A 198 7.72 11.80 17.32
N LYS A 199 8.05 12.37 16.16
CA LYS A 199 8.21 13.81 16.00
C LYS A 199 6.87 14.55 15.92
N LEU A 200 5.89 14.02 15.19
CA LEU A 200 4.54 14.59 15.10
C LEU A 200 3.83 14.64 16.45
N LEU A 201 4.00 13.61 17.26
CA LEU A 201 3.33 13.48 18.56
C LEU A 201 4.17 13.99 19.73
N LYS A 202 5.29 14.64 19.47
CA LYS A 202 6.13 15.19 20.54
C LYS A 202 5.39 16.28 21.35
N GLY A 203 5.27 16.07 22.66
CA GLY A 203 4.58 16.97 23.56
C GLY A 203 3.04 16.85 23.54
N ILE A 204 2.51 15.84 22.87
CA ILE A 204 1.08 15.51 22.84
C ILE A 204 0.86 14.26 23.68
N ASP A 205 -0.20 14.24 24.47
CA ASP A 205 -0.56 13.08 25.28
C ASP A 205 -1.02 11.92 24.40
N VAL A 206 -0.37 10.77 24.55
CA VAL A 206 -0.67 9.54 23.79
C VAL A 206 -0.94 8.40 24.74
N LYS A 207 -2.14 7.82 24.66
CA LYS A 207 -2.56 6.64 25.44
C LYS A 207 -2.68 5.45 24.49
N LEU A 208 -1.70 4.55 24.54
CA LEU A 208 -1.69 3.28 23.80
C LEU A 208 -2.49 2.21 24.56
N ASN A 209 -2.77 1.08 23.90
CA ASN A 209 -3.61 -0.01 24.43
C ASN A 209 -4.98 0.52 24.92
N THR A 210 -5.51 1.56 24.30
CA THR A 210 -6.78 2.21 24.68
C THR A 210 -7.79 2.09 23.57
N ASN A 211 -8.88 1.39 23.86
CA ASN A 211 -9.97 1.15 22.90
C ASN A 211 -11.10 2.17 23.12
N TYR A 212 -11.42 2.92 22.09
CA TYR A 212 -12.44 3.97 22.11
C TYR A 212 -13.82 3.50 22.60
N PHE A 213 -14.20 2.25 22.35
CA PHE A 213 -15.54 1.75 22.66
C PHE A 213 -15.67 1.02 24.01
N THR A 214 -14.56 0.60 24.61
CA THR A 214 -14.59 -0.25 25.82
C THR A 214 -13.90 0.33 27.03
N ASP A 215 -13.01 1.31 26.84
CA ASP A 215 -12.18 1.83 27.92
C ASP A 215 -12.68 3.19 28.39
N ASN A 216 -12.30 3.58 29.60
CA ASN A 216 -12.55 4.90 30.12
C ASN A 216 -11.70 5.93 29.36
N LEU A 217 -12.40 6.85 28.71
CA LEU A 217 -11.75 7.88 27.90
C LEU A 217 -11.51 9.15 28.74
N PRO A 218 -10.46 9.94 28.46
CA PRO A 218 -10.28 11.23 29.06
C PRO A 218 -11.44 12.19 28.68
N GLU A 219 -11.74 13.15 29.55
CA GLU A 219 -12.74 14.18 29.24
C GLU A 219 -12.30 15.03 28.05
N HIS A 220 -13.17 15.22 27.07
CA HIS A 220 -12.89 15.93 25.85
C HIS A 220 -14.13 16.59 25.23
N ASP A 221 -13.91 17.66 24.45
CA ASP A 221 -14.98 18.35 23.74
C ASP A 221 -15.37 17.67 22.42
N LYS A 222 -14.37 17.33 21.62
CA LYS A 222 -14.55 16.85 20.24
C LYS A 222 -13.74 15.61 19.99
N VAL A 223 -14.26 14.76 19.07
CA VAL A 223 -13.58 13.53 18.63
C VAL A 223 -13.22 13.61 17.16
N ILE A 224 -11.98 13.24 16.85
CA ILE A 224 -11.57 12.89 15.48
C ILE A 224 -11.35 11.39 15.45
N TYR A 225 -12.30 10.68 14.82
CA TYR A 225 -12.26 9.21 14.75
C TYR A 225 -11.68 8.74 13.41
N THR A 226 -10.57 7.98 13.48
CA THR A 226 -9.88 7.45 12.28
C THR A 226 -10.02 5.93 12.10
N GLY A 227 -10.87 5.31 12.91
CA GLY A 227 -11.17 3.89 12.81
C GLY A 227 -12.23 3.55 11.75
N PRO A 228 -12.71 2.29 11.69
CA PRO A 228 -13.77 1.87 10.78
C PRO A 228 -15.06 2.65 11.02
N ILE A 229 -15.57 3.32 9.99
CA ILE A 229 -16.74 4.20 10.06
C ILE A 229 -18.02 3.44 10.40
N ASP A 230 -18.18 2.25 9.88
CA ASP A 230 -19.29 1.35 10.16
C ASP A 230 -19.35 0.96 11.64
N LYS A 231 -18.21 0.68 12.25
CA LYS A 231 -18.11 0.42 13.68
C LYS A 231 -18.46 1.67 14.53
N PHE A 232 -18.06 2.86 14.08
CA PHE A 232 -18.41 4.11 14.78
C PHE A 232 -19.92 4.30 14.88
N TYR A 233 -20.65 3.93 13.83
CA TYR A 233 -22.11 3.95 13.79
C TYR A 233 -22.76 2.63 14.27
N ASN A 234 -22.02 1.79 15.00
CA ASN A 234 -22.52 0.52 15.52
C ASN A 234 -23.19 -0.35 14.45
N TYR A 235 -22.59 -0.34 13.22
CA TYR A 235 -23.06 -1.11 12.06
C TYR A 235 -24.53 -0.88 11.65
N GLN A 236 -25.15 0.21 12.11
CA GLN A 236 -26.58 0.48 11.83
C GLN A 236 -26.92 0.63 10.33
N PHE A 237 -25.92 0.90 9.49
CA PHE A 237 -26.07 1.01 8.04
C PHE A 237 -25.49 -0.22 7.28
N GLY A 238 -25.17 -1.28 8.01
CA GLY A 238 -24.49 -2.47 7.51
C GLY A 238 -22.97 -2.42 7.69
N GLU A 239 -22.32 -3.56 7.49
CA GLU A 239 -20.86 -3.70 7.57
C GLU A 239 -20.22 -3.42 6.21
N LEU A 240 -19.09 -2.70 6.23
CA LEU A 240 -18.27 -2.50 5.03
C LEU A 240 -17.38 -3.72 4.80
N GLU A 241 -17.44 -4.29 3.61
CA GLU A 241 -16.60 -5.43 3.25
C GLU A 241 -15.15 -4.99 3.03
N TYR A 242 -14.21 -5.67 3.70
CA TYR A 242 -12.77 -5.50 3.48
C TYR A 242 -12.03 -6.84 3.59
N LYS A 243 -10.78 -6.88 3.11
CA LYS A 243 -9.91 -8.04 3.20
C LYS A 243 -8.72 -7.76 4.10
N THR A 244 -8.46 -8.66 5.03
CA THR A 244 -7.30 -8.60 5.92
C THR A 244 -6.11 -9.29 5.28
N THR A 245 -4.93 -8.66 5.36
CA THR A 245 -3.67 -9.26 4.95
C THR A 245 -2.99 -9.89 6.17
N LYS A 246 -2.61 -11.16 6.06
CA LYS A 246 -1.80 -11.84 7.05
C LYS A 246 -0.33 -11.75 6.65
N PHE A 247 0.54 -11.37 7.59
CA PHE A 247 1.98 -11.35 7.41
C PHE A 247 2.61 -12.50 8.20
N GLU A 248 3.53 -13.22 7.56
CA GLU A 248 4.37 -14.22 8.18
C GLU A 248 5.82 -13.76 8.05
N HIS A 249 6.51 -13.62 9.16
CA HIS A 249 7.88 -13.15 9.21
C HIS A 249 8.83 -14.33 9.41
N THR A 250 9.81 -14.44 8.53
CA THR A 250 10.86 -15.46 8.61
C THR A 250 12.23 -14.79 8.56
N LYS A 251 13.09 -15.09 9.51
CA LYS A 251 14.50 -14.69 9.45
C LYS A 251 15.28 -15.77 8.72
N LEU A 252 16.00 -15.38 7.69
CA LEU A 252 16.92 -16.23 6.94
C LEU A 252 18.36 -15.78 7.20
N ASP A 253 19.29 -16.71 7.19
CA ASP A 253 20.73 -16.43 7.27
C ASP A 253 21.32 -16.29 5.85
N ILE A 254 20.74 -15.35 5.10
CA ILE A 254 21.06 -15.07 3.70
C ILE A 254 20.97 -13.56 3.51
N ASP A 255 22.00 -12.95 2.94
CA ASP A 255 22.05 -11.49 2.72
C ASP A 255 21.10 -11.00 1.63
N ASN A 256 20.78 -11.85 0.66
CA ASN A 256 19.94 -11.51 -0.49
C ASN A 256 19.16 -12.75 -0.97
N TYR A 257 17.91 -12.86 -0.56
CA TYR A 257 17.08 -14.03 -0.84
C TYR A 257 16.50 -14.05 -2.24
N GLN A 258 15.97 -12.94 -2.71
CA GLN A 258 15.21 -12.89 -3.97
C GLN A 258 15.72 -11.85 -4.99
N GLY A 259 16.77 -11.10 -4.67
CA GLY A 259 17.38 -10.11 -5.58
C GLY A 259 16.56 -8.85 -5.79
N THR A 260 15.45 -8.68 -5.08
CA THR A 260 14.56 -7.51 -5.15
C THR A 260 13.86 -7.31 -3.82
N ALA A 261 13.45 -6.08 -3.52
CA ALA A 261 12.70 -5.78 -2.30
C ALA A 261 11.32 -6.42 -2.27
N MET A 262 10.69 -6.64 -3.43
CA MET A 262 9.35 -7.20 -3.52
C MET A 262 9.14 -8.04 -4.78
N MET A 263 8.69 -9.27 -4.57
CA MET A 263 8.29 -10.19 -5.61
C MET A 263 6.84 -10.62 -5.42
N ASN A 264 5.99 -10.40 -6.44
CA ASN A 264 4.61 -10.86 -6.47
C ASN A 264 4.54 -12.26 -7.07
N PHE A 265 3.77 -13.16 -6.46
CA PHE A 265 3.53 -14.51 -6.96
C PHE A 265 2.14 -14.57 -7.57
N THR A 266 2.08 -14.74 -8.88
CA THR A 266 0.83 -14.64 -9.65
C THR A 266 0.19 -15.99 -9.94
N ASP A 267 0.92 -17.10 -9.77
CA ASP A 267 0.33 -18.44 -9.85
C ASP A 267 -0.67 -18.68 -8.71
N VAL A 268 -1.87 -19.14 -9.06
CA VAL A 268 -2.94 -19.47 -8.10
C VAL A 268 -2.56 -20.58 -7.12
N ASN A 269 -1.67 -21.50 -7.52
CA ASN A 269 -1.20 -22.60 -6.67
C ASN A 269 -0.22 -22.16 -5.58
N VAL A 270 0.34 -20.95 -5.65
CA VAL A 270 1.18 -20.39 -4.59
C VAL A 270 0.28 -19.76 -3.53
N PRO A 271 0.34 -20.20 -2.24
CA PRO A 271 -0.64 -19.81 -1.22
C PRO A 271 -0.53 -18.37 -0.71
N TYR A 272 0.46 -17.63 -1.15
CA TYR A 272 0.68 -16.21 -0.80
C TYR A 272 0.72 -15.33 -2.04
N THR A 273 0.53 -14.03 -1.84
CA THR A 273 0.53 -13.05 -2.94
C THR A 273 1.90 -12.44 -3.21
N ARG A 274 2.74 -12.30 -2.18
CA ARG A 274 4.08 -11.69 -2.34
C ARG A 274 5.04 -12.08 -1.23
N ILE A 275 6.33 -11.97 -1.55
CA ILE A 275 7.42 -11.97 -0.58
C ILE A 275 8.03 -10.57 -0.57
N ILE A 276 8.30 -10.07 0.63
CA ILE A 276 8.93 -8.77 0.89
C ILE A 276 10.23 -9.05 1.61
N GLU A 277 11.33 -8.58 1.07
CA GLU A 277 12.65 -8.67 1.67
C GLU A 277 13.00 -7.33 2.30
N HIS A 278 13.00 -7.29 3.62
CA HIS A 278 13.44 -6.13 4.40
C HIS A 278 14.95 -6.16 4.58
N LYS A 279 15.60 -4.99 4.48
CA LYS A 279 17.05 -4.80 4.66
C LYS A 279 17.35 -3.68 5.63
#